data_7cf603017db5bde5fedfb36297ea9e48
#
_entry.id   7cf603017db5bde5fedfb36297ea9e48
#
_cell.length_a   1.000
_cell.length_b   1.000
_cell.length_c   1.000
_cell.angle_alpha   90.00
_cell.angle_beta   90.00
_cell.angle_gamma   90.00
#
_symmetry.space_group_name_H-M   'P 1'
#
loop_
_entity.id
_entity.type
_entity.pdbx_description
1 polymer ?
#
loop_
_entity_poly.entity_id
_entity_poly.type
_entity_poly.pdbx_seq_one_letter_code
_entity_poly.pdbx_strand_id
1 'polypeptide(L)'
;MSCRVCDLCTSGREYDCNDRLIWGFQTGPLWGGFCQYGHLPEVNVAKIPDNVSFDDAAAVSMVGMTAWHMLVGRAKIRPGQTVLIMGGTSGVGMVGIQIAKLYGCDVIATAGNKEKMDKCLELGADHVVNHREADWYKKVREITKKQGVDVVFEHIGKSTFAQEVSLLKNGGTLVATGATTGYDSTIDLRYLFFKGTNLLGSTQGTKAELEQVIYWTSKGKIKPLIGQILPFSDMVKGHVMMANGDIMGKIVTTPQKL
;
A
#
# COMPACT_ATOMS: atom_id res chain seq x y z
N MET A 1 4.46 6.29 15.82
CA MET A 1 4.79 6.03 17.24
C MET A 1 3.50 6.00 18.04
N SER A 2 3.35 5.05 18.93
CA SER A 2 2.16 4.89 19.79
C SER A 2 2.59 4.94 21.27
N CYS A 3 1.66 5.16 22.20
CA CYS A 3 2.00 5.32 23.63
C CYS A 3 2.47 4.01 24.28
N ARG A 4 2.14 2.84 23.73
CA ARG A 4 2.52 1.49 24.15
C ARG A 4 1.99 1.04 25.51
N VAL A 5 1.15 1.83 26.16
CA VAL A 5 0.63 1.57 27.51
C VAL A 5 -0.90 1.54 27.60
N CYS A 6 -1.63 2.10 26.64
CA CYS A 6 -3.10 2.06 26.63
C CYS A 6 -3.61 0.68 26.18
N ASP A 7 -4.87 0.38 26.46
CA ASP A 7 -5.52 -0.90 26.14
C ASP A 7 -5.43 -1.26 24.65
N LEU A 8 -5.51 -0.27 23.74
CA LEU A 8 -5.34 -0.48 22.32
C LEU A 8 -3.91 -0.95 22.00
N CYS A 9 -2.90 -0.30 22.57
CA CYS A 9 -1.51 -0.68 22.36
C CYS A 9 -1.19 -2.07 22.95
N THR A 10 -1.65 -2.35 24.15
CA THR A 10 -1.37 -3.62 24.84
C THR A 10 -2.13 -4.80 24.23
N SER A 11 -3.21 -4.55 23.49
CA SER A 11 -3.95 -5.56 22.72
C SER A 11 -3.48 -5.73 21.27
N GLY A 12 -2.34 -5.10 20.86
CA GLY A 12 -1.80 -5.20 19.50
C GLY A 12 -2.50 -4.30 18.47
N ARG A 13 -3.25 -3.30 18.94
CA ARG A 13 -3.95 -2.32 18.11
C ARG A 13 -3.31 -0.93 18.21
N GLU A 14 -1.98 -0.86 18.22
CA GLU A 14 -1.24 0.38 18.34
C GLU A 14 -1.52 1.39 17.21
N TYR A 15 -2.02 0.93 16.07
CA TYR A 15 -2.48 1.77 14.96
C TYR A 15 -3.77 2.56 15.29
N ASP A 16 -4.54 2.13 16.29
CA ASP A 16 -5.74 2.82 16.79
C ASP A 16 -5.47 3.68 18.05
N CYS A 17 -4.23 3.72 18.53
CA CYS A 17 -3.86 4.49 19.72
C CYS A 17 -4.22 5.97 19.58
N ASN A 18 -4.95 6.52 20.56
CA ASN A 18 -5.37 7.92 20.54
C ASN A 18 -4.19 8.91 20.64
N ASP A 19 -3.10 8.50 21.31
CA ASP A 19 -1.87 9.27 21.45
C ASP A 19 -0.84 8.95 20.35
N ARG A 20 -1.30 8.34 19.24
CA ARG A 20 -0.42 8.00 18.13
C ARG A 20 0.05 9.24 17.41
N LEU A 21 1.36 9.32 17.19
CA LEU A 21 2.00 10.35 16.38
C LEU A 21 2.73 9.73 15.19
N ILE A 22 2.55 10.31 14.02
CA ILE A 22 3.31 9.94 12.83
C ILE A 22 4.60 10.74 12.83
N TRP A 23 5.74 10.03 12.95
CA TRP A 23 7.05 10.66 12.96
C TRP A 23 7.31 11.41 11.66
N GLY A 24 7.72 12.66 11.77
CA GLY A 24 7.96 13.55 10.63
C GLY A 24 6.71 14.23 10.05
N PHE A 25 5.51 13.85 10.50
CA PHE A 25 4.26 14.49 10.07
C PHE A 25 3.53 15.20 11.23
N GLN A 26 3.51 14.58 12.40
CA GLN A 26 2.81 15.11 13.59
C GLN A 26 3.75 15.38 14.77
N THR A 27 5.02 15.09 14.65
CA THR A 27 5.99 15.15 15.75
C THR A 27 6.81 16.43 15.79
N GLY A 28 6.35 17.51 15.19
CA GLY A 28 7.07 18.79 15.29
C GLY A 28 7.39 19.18 16.74
N PRO A 29 8.60 19.69 17.05
CA PRO A 29 9.68 20.07 16.13
C PRO A 29 10.60 18.91 15.68
N LEU A 30 10.25 17.64 15.97
CA LEU A 30 11.04 16.49 15.54
C LEU A 30 10.88 16.26 14.04
N TRP A 31 11.98 16.28 13.33
CA TRP A 31 12.04 16.06 11.89
C TRP A 31 11.83 14.56 11.55
N GLY A 32 11.35 14.30 10.34
CA GLY A 32 11.14 12.93 9.83
C GLY A 32 12.40 12.31 9.25
N GLY A 33 12.21 11.31 8.36
CA GLY A 33 13.29 10.50 7.76
C GLY A 33 14.24 11.26 6.82
N PHE A 34 13.91 12.48 6.39
CA PHE A 34 14.79 13.30 5.58
C PHE A 34 15.80 14.07 6.49
N CYS A 35 16.66 13.31 7.15
CA CYS A 35 17.67 13.84 8.06
C CYS A 35 18.91 12.94 8.07
N GLN A 36 20.04 13.49 8.49
CA GLN A 36 21.28 12.73 8.69
C GLN A 36 21.21 11.88 9.97
N TYR A 37 20.56 12.38 10.99
CA TYR A 37 20.37 11.72 12.29
C TYR A 37 18.92 11.83 12.72
N GLY A 38 18.31 10.71 13.12
CA GLY A 38 16.97 10.65 13.67
C GLY A 38 16.98 10.16 15.12
N HIS A 39 16.08 10.67 15.93
CA HIS A 39 15.85 10.19 17.30
C HIS A 39 14.46 9.58 17.39
N LEU A 40 14.40 8.30 17.78
CA LEU A 40 13.18 7.50 17.88
C LEU A 40 13.20 6.66 19.15
N PRO A 41 12.05 6.41 19.78
CA PRO A 41 11.99 5.41 20.84
C PRO A 41 12.33 4.00 20.28
N GLU A 42 13.18 3.27 20.98
CA GLU A 42 13.62 1.91 20.61
C GLU A 42 12.44 0.98 20.30
N VAL A 43 11.37 1.09 21.05
CA VAL A 43 10.16 0.28 20.90
C VAL A 43 9.49 0.41 19.52
N ASN A 44 9.76 1.48 18.78
CA ASN A 44 9.23 1.71 17.43
C ASN A 44 10.22 1.33 16.32
N VAL A 45 11.39 0.80 16.65
CA VAL A 45 12.43 0.42 15.69
C VAL A 45 12.39 -1.09 15.45
N ALA A 46 12.50 -1.50 14.19
CA ALA A 46 12.66 -2.90 13.79
C ALA A 46 14.11 -3.13 13.30
N LYS A 47 14.67 -4.29 13.66
CA LYS A 47 16.00 -4.69 13.18
C LYS A 47 15.95 -5.02 11.69
N ILE A 48 16.87 -4.49 10.91
CA ILE A 48 17.07 -4.86 9.50
C ILE A 48 18.01 -6.07 9.47
N PRO A 49 17.62 -7.23 8.85
CA PRO A 49 18.50 -8.36 8.63
C PRO A 49 19.72 -8.03 7.75
N ASP A 50 20.83 -8.69 7.98
CA ASP A 50 22.11 -8.39 7.29
C ASP A 50 22.05 -8.55 5.75
N ASN A 51 21.11 -9.33 5.25
CA ASN A 51 20.90 -9.56 3.82
C ASN A 51 19.84 -8.63 3.19
N VAL A 52 19.38 -7.61 3.90
CA VAL A 52 18.47 -6.56 3.39
C VAL A 52 19.24 -5.25 3.35
N SER A 53 19.33 -4.63 2.19
CA SER A 53 19.98 -3.33 2.04
C SER A 53 19.20 -2.22 2.75
N PHE A 54 19.88 -1.13 3.11
CA PHE A 54 19.21 0.05 3.66
C PHE A 54 18.21 0.66 2.67
N ASP A 55 18.53 0.63 1.38
CA ASP A 55 17.65 1.15 0.33
C ASP A 55 16.37 0.30 0.22
N ASP A 56 16.49 -1.02 0.23
CA ASP A 56 15.32 -1.91 0.23
C ASP A 56 14.48 -1.74 1.51
N ALA A 57 15.12 -1.69 2.66
CA ALA A 57 14.44 -1.47 3.93
C ALA A 57 13.68 -0.13 3.94
N ALA A 58 14.31 0.96 3.48
CA ALA A 58 13.67 2.25 3.36
C ALA A 58 12.49 2.23 2.38
N ALA A 59 12.66 1.55 1.24
CA ALA A 59 11.65 1.46 0.19
C ALA A 59 10.41 0.65 0.61
N VAL A 60 10.55 -0.39 1.46
CA VAL A 60 9.41 -1.25 1.85
C VAL A 60 8.77 -0.87 3.17
N SER A 61 9.48 -0.21 4.10
CA SER A 61 9.02 -0.08 5.50
C SER A 61 7.61 0.49 5.63
N MET A 62 7.38 1.74 5.23
CA MET A 62 6.07 2.39 5.39
C MET A 62 5.01 1.76 4.48
N VAL A 63 5.33 1.61 3.20
CA VAL A 63 4.36 1.13 2.20
C VAL A 63 4.05 -0.34 2.39
N GLY A 64 5.04 -1.14 2.81
CA GLY A 64 4.87 -2.55 3.08
C GLY A 64 4.03 -2.81 4.32
N MET A 65 4.34 -2.13 5.43
CA MET A 65 3.52 -2.18 6.65
C MET A 65 2.07 -1.78 6.36
N THR A 66 1.86 -0.72 5.59
CA THR A 66 0.52 -0.27 5.18
C THR A 66 -0.20 -1.32 4.33
N ALA A 67 0.47 -1.86 3.30
CA ALA A 67 -0.12 -2.89 2.44
C ALA A 67 -0.43 -4.19 3.21
N TRP A 68 0.45 -4.58 4.14
CA TRP A 68 0.21 -5.74 5.00
C TRP A 68 -1.01 -5.53 5.88
N HIS A 69 -1.08 -4.36 6.54
CA HIS A 69 -2.23 -4.03 7.38
C HIS A 69 -3.55 -4.01 6.58
N MET A 70 -3.55 -3.41 5.39
CA MET A 70 -4.74 -3.39 4.52
C MET A 70 -5.22 -4.81 4.17
N LEU A 71 -4.32 -5.65 3.67
CA LEU A 71 -4.68 -6.96 3.13
C LEU A 71 -4.86 -8.02 4.22
N VAL A 72 -3.90 -8.09 5.16
CA VAL A 72 -3.87 -9.16 6.18
C VAL A 72 -4.61 -8.72 7.43
N GLY A 73 -4.32 -7.54 7.95
CA GLY A 73 -4.92 -7.03 9.19
C GLY A 73 -6.40 -6.67 9.04
N ARG A 74 -6.76 -5.95 7.95
CA ARG A 74 -8.10 -5.40 7.75
C ARG A 74 -8.98 -6.27 6.85
N ALA A 75 -8.56 -6.52 5.61
CA ALA A 75 -9.33 -7.30 4.65
C ALA A 75 -9.29 -8.81 4.95
N LYS A 76 -8.28 -9.29 5.69
CA LYS A 76 -8.11 -10.70 6.09
C LYS A 76 -8.16 -11.63 4.89
N ILE A 77 -7.34 -11.33 3.87
CA ILE A 77 -7.28 -12.11 2.63
C ILE A 77 -7.00 -13.58 2.88
N ARG A 78 -7.52 -14.43 2.00
CA ARG A 78 -7.39 -15.90 2.07
C ARG A 78 -6.98 -16.47 0.71
N PRO A 79 -6.31 -17.62 0.69
CA PRO A 79 -5.99 -18.31 -0.56
C PRO A 79 -7.21 -18.52 -1.45
N GLY A 80 -7.03 -18.35 -2.76
CA GLY A 80 -8.09 -18.51 -3.76
C GLY A 80 -9.03 -17.31 -3.92
N GLN A 81 -8.85 -16.24 -3.15
CA GLN A 81 -9.57 -14.99 -3.35
C GLN A 81 -8.99 -14.18 -4.52
N THR A 82 -9.86 -13.44 -5.22
CA THR A 82 -9.45 -12.47 -6.24
C THR A 82 -9.29 -11.09 -5.61
N VAL A 83 -8.10 -10.49 -5.71
CA VAL A 83 -7.76 -9.18 -5.17
C VAL A 83 -7.50 -8.20 -6.32
N LEU A 84 -8.22 -7.09 -6.35
CA LEU A 84 -7.97 -5.96 -7.25
C LEU A 84 -7.04 -4.97 -6.55
N ILE A 85 -5.85 -4.76 -7.10
CA ILE A 85 -4.87 -3.79 -6.60
C ILE A 85 -4.89 -2.54 -7.49
N MET A 86 -5.37 -1.45 -6.94
CA MET A 86 -5.33 -0.17 -7.64
C MET A 86 -3.91 0.38 -7.67
N GLY A 87 -3.49 0.94 -8.82
CA GLY A 87 -2.16 1.55 -8.96
C GLY A 87 -1.00 0.60 -8.65
N GLY A 88 -0.94 -0.56 -9.32
CA GLY A 88 -0.01 -1.67 -9.00
C GLY A 88 1.48 -1.31 -9.00
N THR A 89 1.92 -0.25 -9.68
CA THR A 89 3.31 0.23 -9.64
C THR A 89 3.55 1.37 -8.65
N SER A 90 2.54 1.76 -7.86
CA SER A 90 2.75 2.70 -6.75
C SER A 90 3.54 2.04 -5.62
N GLY A 91 4.01 2.85 -4.67
CA GLY A 91 4.74 2.33 -3.52
C GLY A 91 3.97 1.27 -2.73
N VAL A 92 2.68 1.48 -2.44
CA VAL A 92 1.85 0.50 -1.72
C VAL A 92 1.35 -0.62 -2.64
N GLY A 93 1.02 -0.30 -3.90
CA GLY A 93 0.47 -1.27 -4.86
C GLY A 93 1.47 -2.36 -5.21
N MET A 94 2.75 -2.03 -5.43
CA MET A 94 3.79 -3.01 -5.73
C MET A 94 3.99 -4.05 -4.63
N VAL A 95 3.88 -3.63 -3.38
CA VAL A 95 3.97 -4.55 -2.24
C VAL A 95 2.64 -5.28 -2.03
N GLY A 96 1.51 -4.61 -2.28
CA GLY A 96 0.19 -5.22 -2.24
C GLY A 96 0.05 -6.41 -3.19
N ILE A 97 0.54 -6.30 -4.44
CA ILE A 97 0.58 -7.42 -5.39
C ILE A 97 1.33 -8.61 -4.78
N GLN A 98 2.54 -8.38 -4.28
CA GLN A 98 3.40 -9.45 -3.78
C GLN A 98 2.86 -10.08 -2.49
N ILE A 99 2.25 -9.30 -1.59
CA ILE A 99 1.58 -9.84 -0.39
C ILE A 99 0.37 -10.69 -0.80
N ALA A 100 -0.47 -10.22 -1.72
CA ALA A 100 -1.62 -11.00 -2.19
C ALA A 100 -1.18 -12.33 -2.84
N LYS A 101 -0.11 -12.32 -3.63
CA LYS A 101 0.49 -13.54 -4.19
C LYS A 101 1.08 -14.45 -3.12
N LEU A 102 1.74 -13.89 -2.10
CA LEU A 102 2.27 -14.66 -0.97
C LEU A 102 1.16 -15.42 -0.22
N TYR A 103 -0.04 -14.84 -0.17
CA TYR A 103 -1.23 -15.46 0.42
C TYR A 103 -2.01 -16.36 -0.54
N GLY A 104 -1.53 -16.59 -1.75
CA GLY A 104 -2.19 -17.48 -2.72
C GLY A 104 -3.46 -16.92 -3.33
N CYS A 105 -3.54 -15.59 -3.46
CA CYS A 105 -4.65 -14.92 -4.14
C CYS A 105 -4.41 -14.82 -5.64
N ASP A 106 -5.50 -14.71 -6.42
CA ASP A 106 -5.45 -14.23 -7.79
C ASP A 106 -5.44 -12.71 -7.79
N VAL A 107 -4.49 -12.11 -8.51
CA VAL A 107 -4.27 -10.66 -8.46
C VAL A 107 -4.58 -10.02 -9.80
N ILE A 108 -5.52 -9.08 -9.78
CA ILE A 108 -5.76 -8.14 -10.87
C ILE A 108 -5.15 -6.80 -10.44
N ALA A 109 -4.18 -6.28 -11.19
CA ALA A 109 -3.59 -4.97 -10.90
C ALA A 109 -4.06 -3.92 -11.91
N THR A 110 -4.06 -2.64 -11.53
CA THR A 110 -4.28 -1.56 -12.49
C THR A 110 -3.01 -0.72 -12.67
N ALA A 111 -2.79 -0.24 -13.89
CA ALA A 111 -1.69 0.66 -14.21
C ALA A 111 -2.09 1.63 -15.33
N GLY A 112 -1.34 2.73 -15.52
CA GLY A 112 -1.74 3.80 -16.42
C GLY A 112 -1.11 3.77 -17.81
N ASN A 113 -0.17 2.86 -18.09
CA ASN A 113 0.47 2.69 -19.40
C ASN A 113 1.05 1.28 -19.52
N LYS A 114 1.50 0.93 -20.74
CA LYS A 114 2.01 -0.41 -21.04
C LYS A 114 3.21 -0.80 -20.17
N GLU A 115 4.19 0.07 -20.03
CA GLU A 115 5.42 -0.19 -19.26
C GLU A 115 5.07 -0.51 -17.78
N LYS A 116 4.17 0.28 -17.18
CA LYS A 116 3.67 0.05 -15.81
C LYS A 116 2.84 -1.24 -15.72
N MET A 117 2.10 -1.60 -16.75
CA MET A 117 1.36 -2.86 -16.83
C MET A 117 2.31 -4.06 -16.84
N ASP A 118 3.33 -4.02 -17.71
CA ASP A 118 4.34 -5.08 -17.80
C ASP A 118 5.05 -5.26 -16.44
N LYS A 119 5.36 -4.15 -15.75
CA LYS A 119 5.95 -4.19 -14.40
C LYS A 119 5.02 -4.82 -13.35
N CYS A 120 3.70 -4.62 -13.42
CA CYS A 120 2.76 -5.31 -12.54
C CYS A 120 2.78 -6.83 -12.75
N LEU A 121 2.89 -7.30 -14.00
CA LEU A 121 3.04 -8.73 -14.31
C LEU A 121 4.34 -9.29 -13.74
N GLU A 122 5.46 -8.58 -13.88
CA GLU A 122 6.76 -8.97 -13.29
C GLU A 122 6.70 -9.05 -11.75
N LEU A 123 5.87 -8.22 -11.11
CA LEU A 123 5.63 -8.25 -9.66
C LEU A 123 4.73 -9.42 -9.23
N GLY A 124 4.14 -10.14 -10.18
CA GLY A 124 3.35 -11.34 -9.96
C GLY A 124 1.84 -11.17 -10.12
N ALA A 125 1.35 -10.04 -10.64
CA ALA A 125 -0.07 -9.92 -10.98
C ALA A 125 -0.45 -10.93 -12.07
N ASP A 126 -1.61 -11.59 -11.94
CA ASP A 126 -2.12 -12.55 -12.93
C ASP A 126 -2.76 -11.82 -14.11
N HIS A 127 -3.40 -10.68 -13.85
CA HIS A 127 -4.02 -9.83 -14.86
C HIS A 127 -3.71 -8.35 -14.59
N VAL A 128 -3.64 -7.56 -15.66
CA VAL A 128 -3.45 -6.11 -15.54
C VAL A 128 -4.43 -5.35 -16.44
N VAL A 129 -4.98 -4.27 -15.92
CA VAL A 129 -5.95 -3.42 -16.61
C VAL A 129 -5.46 -1.98 -16.63
N ASN A 130 -5.60 -1.31 -17.76
CA ASN A 130 -5.27 0.10 -17.88
C ASN A 130 -6.40 0.98 -17.30
N HIS A 131 -6.20 1.56 -16.13
CA HIS A 131 -7.19 2.40 -15.46
C HIS A 131 -7.42 3.77 -16.11
N ARG A 132 -6.62 4.16 -17.11
CA ARG A 132 -6.85 5.37 -17.90
C ARG A 132 -7.89 5.18 -19.01
N GLU A 133 -8.22 3.95 -19.35
CA GLU A 133 -9.30 3.66 -20.28
C GLU A 133 -10.66 3.87 -19.60
N ALA A 134 -11.59 4.53 -20.27
CA ALA A 134 -12.90 4.87 -19.69
C ALA A 134 -13.66 3.62 -19.16
N ASP A 135 -13.46 2.49 -19.81
CA ASP A 135 -14.16 1.23 -19.53
C ASP A 135 -13.31 0.21 -18.75
N TRP A 136 -12.26 0.64 -18.07
CA TRP A 136 -11.35 -0.24 -17.33
C TRP A 136 -12.07 -1.22 -16.39
N TYR A 137 -13.12 -0.76 -15.71
CA TYR A 137 -13.90 -1.57 -14.78
C TYR A 137 -14.69 -2.69 -15.51
N LYS A 138 -15.06 -2.52 -16.78
CA LYS A 138 -15.69 -3.57 -17.58
C LYS A 138 -14.70 -4.70 -17.85
N LYS A 139 -13.42 -4.39 -18.10
CA LYS A 139 -12.36 -5.41 -18.26
C LYS A 139 -12.17 -6.24 -16.99
N VAL A 140 -12.22 -5.61 -15.80
CA VAL A 140 -12.19 -6.36 -14.54
C VAL A 140 -13.40 -7.31 -14.43
N ARG A 141 -14.59 -6.86 -14.84
CA ARG A 141 -15.79 -7.73 -14.87
C ARG A 141 -15.66 -8.88 -15.86
N GLU A 142 -15.03 -8.68 -16.99
CA GLU A 142 -14.77 -9.75 -17.98
C GLU A 142 -13.81 -10.80 -17.40
N ILE A 143 -12.67 -10.36 -16.83
CA ILE A 143 -11.70 -11.25 -16.18
C ILE A 143 -12.37 -12.09 -15.10
N THR A 144 -13.21 -11.48 -14.27
CA THR A 144 -13.92 -12.17 -13.17
C THR A 144 -15.21 -12.88 -13.63
N LYS A 145 -15.46 -12.99 -14.94
CA LYS A 145 -16.68 -13.58 -15.49
C LYS A 145 -17.96 -12.99 -14.86
N LYS A 146 -17.96 -11.69 -14.64
CA LYS A 146 -19.02 -10.87 -14.00
C LYS A 146 -19.29 -11.19 -12.52
N GLN A 147 -18.51 -12.04 -11.87
CA GLN A 147 -18.68 -12.35 -10.44
C GLN A 147 -18.19 -11.22 -9.54
N GLY A 148 -17.24 -10.43 -10.02
CA GLY A 148 -16.57 -9.40 -9.22
C GLY A 148 -15.38 -9.93 -8.44
N VAL A 149 -14.78 -9.07 -7.61
CA VAL A 149 -13.59 -9.37 -6.83
C VAL A 149 -13.91 -9.51 -5.34
N ASP A 150 -13.13 -10.33 -4.63
CA ASP A 150 -13.26 -10.51 -3.19
C ASP A 150 -12.81 -9.28 -2.41
N VAL A 151 -11.68 -8.71 -2.84
CA VAL A 151 -11.06 -7.58 -2.15
C VAL A 151 -10.62 -6.53 -3.16
N VAL A 152 -10.88 -5.28 -2.85
CA VAL A 152 -10.29 -4.11 -3.52
C VAL A 152 -9.31 -3.45 -2.56
N PHE A 153 -8.07 -3.31 -3.01
CA PHE A 153 -7.00 -2.56 -2.35
C PHE A 153 -6.95 -1.16 -2.94
N GLU A 154 -7.44 -0.18 -2.18
CA GLU A 154 -7.75 1.16 -2.65
C GLU A 154 -6.86 2.23 -1.99
N HIS A 155 -6.34 3.16 -2.81
CA HIS A 155 -5.61 4.35 -2.35
C HIS A 155 -5.69 5.53 -3.32
N ILE A 156 -6.53 5.42 -4.35
CA ILE A 156 -6.69 6.43 -5.41
C ILE A 156 -7.72 7.48 -5.00
N GLY A 157 -8.87 7.05 -4.51
CA GLY A 157 -9.94 7.91 -4.02
C GLY A 157 -10.96 8.30 -5.10
N LYS A 158 -11.34 9.57 -5.11
CA LYS A 158 -12.50 10.11 -5.81
C LYS A 158 -12.70 9.60 -7.25
N SER A 159 -11.65 9.51 -8.04
CA SER A 159 -11.76 9.24 -9.48
C SER A 159 -12.19 7.81 -9.82
N THR A 160 -12.01 6.84 -8.93
CA THR A 160 -12.24 5.42 -9.21
C THR A 160 -13.11 4.71 -8.17
N PHE A 161 -13.26 5.28 -6.98
CA PHE A 161 -13.86 4.65 -5.82
C PHE A 161 -15.27 4.07 -6.08
N ALA A 162 -16.14 4.82 -6.78
CA ALA A 162 -17.50 4.36 -7.08
C ALA A 162 -17.51 3.11 -7.98
N GLN A 163 -16.62 3.08 -8.99
CA GLN A 163 -16.46 1.92 -9.86
C GLN A 163 -15.92 0.72 -9.07
N GLU A 164 -14.95 0.95 -8.20
CA GLU A 164 -14.35 -0.10 -7.38
C GLU A 164 -15.36 -0.78 -6.46
N VAL A 165 -16.21 0.01 -5.78
CA VAL A 165 -17.32 -0.54 -4.97
C VAL A 165 -18.26 -1.40 -5.84
N SER A 166 -18.53 -0.98 -7.07
CA SER A 166 -19.38 -1.75 -8.00
C SER A 166 -18.79 -3.09 -8.41
N LEU A 167 -17.46 -3.22 -8.40
CA LEU A 167 -16.72 -4.43 -8.77
C LEU A 167 -16.69 -5.50 -7.68
N LEU A 168 -17.03 -5.15 -6.44
CA LEU A 168 -17.08 -6.13 -5.36
C LEU A 168 -18.13 -7.20 -5.62
N LYS A 169 -17.82 -8.45 -5.35
CA LYS A 169 -18.79 -9.53 -5.28
C LYS A 169 -19.63 -9.45 -4.00
N ASN A 170 -20.62 -10.31 -3.86
CA ASN A 170 -21.41 -10.41 -2.62
C ASN A 170 -20.47 -10.75 -1.43
N GLY A 171 -20.57 -9.98 -0.35
CA GLY A 171 -19.70 -10.10 0.81
C GLY A 171 -18.27 -9.58 0.61
N GLY A 172 -17.96 -9.01 -0.55
CA GLY A 172 -16.62 -8.48 -0.85
C GLY A 172 -16.24 -7.28 0.01
N THR A 173 -14.95 -6.99 0.08
CA THR A 173 -14.39 -5.96 0.95
C THR A 173 -13.54 -4.96 0.13
N LEU A 174 -13.85 -3.67 0.26
CA LEU A 174 -12.93 -2.61 -0.15
C LEU A 174 -12.18 -2.12 1.09
N VAL A 175 -10.87 -2.11 1.02
CA VAL A 175 -10.00 -1.54 2.06
C VAL A 175 -9.26 -0.34 1.49
N ALA A 176 -9.47 0.84 2.11
CA ALA A 176 -8.94 2.11 1.62
C ALA A 176 -7.88 2.69 2.54
N THR A 177 -6.81 3.21 1.92
CA THR A 177 -5.80 4.04 2.56
C THR A 177 -5.41 5.19 1.63
N GLY A 178 -5.53 6.41 2.08
CA GLY A 178 -5.26 7.57 1.23
C GLY A 178 -6.42 7.95 0.30
N ALA A 179 -6.26 9.05 -0.40
CA ALA A 179 -7.25 9.62 -1.31
C ALA A 179 -6.55 10.59 -2.30
N THR A 180 -5.65 10.05 -3.12
CA THR A 180 -4.74 10.83 -3.98
C THR A 180 -5.47 11.75 -4.97
N THR A 181 -6.67 11.34 -5.42
CA THR A 181 -7.46 12.09 -6.41
C THR A 181 -8.62 12.90 -5.80
N GLY A 182 -8.76 12.91 -4.48
CA GLY A 182 -9.79 13.63 -3.75
C GLY A 182 -10.45 12.79 -2.66
N TYR A 183 -11.07 13.48 -1.69
CA TYR A 183 -11.57 12.89 -0.44
C TYR A 183 -13.05 12.51 -0.49
N ASP A 184 -13.81 13.04 -1.44
CA ASP A 184 -15.24 12.85 -1.57
C ASP A 184 -15.57 11.91 -2.72
N SER A 185 -16.46 10.95 -2.47
CA SER A 185 -16.97 10.06 -3.51
C SER A 185 -18.43 9.71 -3.23
N THR A 186 -19.22 9.60 -4.29
CA THR A 186 -20.61 9.14 -4.21
C THR A 186 -20.66 7.67 -4.62
N ILE A 187 -21.32 6.86 -3.80
CA ILE A 187 -21.54 5.43 -4.09
C ILE A 187 -23.03 5.12 -4.11
N ASP A 188 -23.40 4.11 -4.87
CA ASP A 188 -24.74 3.53 -4.84
C ASP A 188 -24.88 2.61 -3.61
N LEU A 189 -25.68 3.04 -2.63
CA LEU A 189 -25.86 2.31 -1.39
C LEU A 189 -26.45 0.90 -1.59
N ARG A 190 -27.06 0.62 -2.74
CA ARG A 190 -27.53 -0.73 -3.07
C ARG A 190 -26.38 -1.74 -3.08
N TYR A 191 -25.18 -1.35 -3.45
CA TYR A 191 -24.01 -2.24 -3.34
C TYR A 191 -23.72 -2.63 -1.89
N LEU A 192 -23.95 -1.75 -0.91
CA LEU A 192 -23.73 -2.07 0.49
C LEU A 192 -24.73 -3.11 0.98
N PHE A 193 -26.04 -2.82 0.86
CA PHE A 193 -27.04 -3.68 1.52
C PHE A 193 -27.45 -4.90 0.70
N PHE A 194 -27.57 -4.82 -0.67
CA PHE A 194 -27.90 -6.01 -1.46
C PHE A 194 -26.74 -6.98 -1.59
N LYS A 195 -25.52 -6.46 -1.74
CA LYS A 195 -24.33 -7.32 -1.84
C LYS A 195 -23.70 -7.63 -0.48
N GLY A 196 -24.09 -6.94 0.59
CA GLY A 196 -23.47 -7.08 1.92
C GLY A 196 -21.98 -6.78 1.90
N THR A 197 -21.55 -5.77 1.12
CA THR A 197 -20.13 -5.43 1.00
C THR A 197 -19.62 -4.67 2.21
N ASN A 198 -18.30 -4.75 2.45
CA ASN A 198 -17.62 -4.06 3.53
C ASN A 198 -16.75 -2.93 2.96
N LEU A 199 -16.86 -1.74 3.55
CA LEU A 199 -15.95 -0.63 3.27
C LEU A 199 -15.13 -0.37 4.53
N LEU A 200 -13.82 -0.62 4.46
CA LEU A 200 -12.92 -0.55 5.61
C LEU A 200 -11.87 0.54 5.39
N GLY A 201 -11.69 1.39 6.38
CA GLY A 201 -10.54 2.27 6.45
C GLY A 201 -9.30 1.55 6.97
N SER A 202 -8.13 1.97 6.53
CA SER A 202 -6.83 1.49 7.00
C SER A 202 -5.84 2.65 7.07
N THR A 203 -4.98 2.64 8.05
CA THR A 203 -3.91 3.63 8.18
C THR A 203 -2.67 2.97 8.76
N GLN A 204 -1.55 3.05 8.04
CA GLN A 204 -0.30 2.43 8.47
C GLN A 204 -0.49 0.96 8.90
N GLY A 205 0.14 0.55 10.01
CA GLY A 205 0.04 -0.77 10.59
C GLY A 205 0.77 -0.85 11.92
N THR A 206 0.98 -2.06 12.41
CA THR A 206 1.69 -2.35 13.65
C THR A 206 3.19 -2.58 13.42
N LYS A 207 4.00 -2.50 14.49
CA LYS A 207 5.42 -2.90 14.43
C LYS A 207 5.56 -4.37 14.00
N ALA A 208 4.70 -5.24 14.48
CA ALA A 208 4.72 -6.67 14.10
C ALA A 208 4.50 -6.86 12.59
N GLU A 209 3.62 -6.07 11.98
CA GLU A 209 3.40 -6.09 10.52
C GLU A 209 4.60 -5.55 9.75
N LEU A 210 5.29 -4.52 10.26
CA LEU A 210 6.56 -4.05 9.71
C LEU A 210 7.62 -5.16 9.75
N GLU A 211 7.75 -5.86 10.87
CA GLU A 211 8.68 -6.98 11.03
C GLU A 211 8.36 -8.13 10.07
N GLN A 212 7.07 -8.43 9.81
CA GLN A 212 6.67 -9.39 8.77
C GLN A 212 7.14 -8.96 7.37
N VAL A 213 6.94 -7.70 7.00
CA VAL A 213 7.38 -7.20 5.69
C VAL A 213 8.90 -7.31 5.54
N ILE A 214 9.66 -6.89 6.56
CA ILE A 214 11.13 -6.99 6.56
C ILE A 214 11.58 -8.47 6.49
N TYR A 215 10.92 -9.36 7.21
CA TYR A 215 11.17 -10.81 7.14
C TYR A 215 10.96 -11.36 5.73
N TRP A 216 9.83 -11.07 5.09
CA TRP A 216 9.57 -11.55 3.74
C TRP A 216 10.46 -10.89 2.67
N THR A 217 10.91 -9.66 2.92
CA THR A 217 11.96 -9.01 2.11
C THR A 217 13.27 -9.76 2.24
N SER A 218 13.68 -10.17 3.44
CA SER A 218 14.90 -10.97 3.66
C SER A 218 14.83 -12.36 3.02
N LYS A 219 13.63 -12.90 2.79
CA LYS A 219 13.39 -14.16 2.07
C LYS A 219 13.27 -13.98 0.55
N GLY A 220 13.43 -12.74 0.04
CA GLY A 220 13.30 -12.42 -1.38
C GLY A 220 11.88 -12.59 -1.94
N LYS A 221 10.87 -12.68 -1.07
CA LYS A 221 9.45 -12.81 -1.46
C LYS A 221 8.75 -11.48 -1.65
N ILE A 222 9.22 -10.44 -0.96
CA ILE A 222 8.84 -9.05 -1.19
C ILE A 222 10.09 -8.32 -1.70
N LYS A 223 9.99 -7.79 -2.90
CA LYS A 223 11.07 -7.03 -3.55
C LYS A 223 10.58 -5.62 -3.82
N PRO A 224 11.16 -4.59 -3.20
CA PRO A 224 10.77 -3.22 -3.50
C PRO A 224 11.13 -2.84 -4.95
N LEU A 225 10.28 -2.07 -5.58
CA LEU A 225 10.60 -1.39 -6.82
C LEU A 225 11.16 -0.01 -6.45
N ILE A 226 12.47 0.16 -6.61
CA ILE A 226 13.16 1.44 -6.43
C ILE A 226 13.34 2.05 -7.82
N GLY A 227 12.56 3.07 -8.11
CA GLY A 227 12.62 3.75 -9.40
C GLY A 227 13.80 4.70 -9.49
N GLN A 228 14.24 5.27 -8.37
CA GLN A 228 15.38 6.19 -8.32
C GLN A 228 16.02 6.22 -6.93
N ILE A 229 17.36 6.33 -6.90
CA ILE A 229 18.12 6.65 -5.69
C ILE A 229 18.76 8.03 -5.92
N LEU A 230 18.53 8.97 -5.01
CA LEU A 230 18.98 10.35 -5.12
C LEU A 230 19.74 10.76 -3.85
N PRO A 231 20.78 11.62 -3.98
CA PRO A 231 21.34 12.28 -2.82
C PRO A 231 20.36 13.28 -2.23
N PHE A 232 20.48 13.65 -0.95
CA PHE A 232 19.61 14.64 -0.31
C PHE A 232 19.59 15.99 -1.03
N SER A 233 20.67 16.39 -1.68
CA SER A 233 20.74 17.61 -2.51
C SER A 233 19.67 17.65 -3.61
N ASP A 234 19.28 16.48 -4.12
CA ASP A 234 18.36 16.32 -5.25
C ASP A 234 16.92 16.02 -4.79
N MET A 235 16.60 16.16 -3.51
CA MET A 235 15.28 15.82 -2.95
C MET A 235 14.13 16.58 -3.64
N VAL A 236 14.34 17.86 -3.99
CA VAL A 236 13.36 18.67 -4.72
C VAL A 236 13.05 18.04 -6.09
N LYS A 237 14.07 17.56 -6.80
CA LYS A 237 13.91 16.84 -8.06
C LYS A 237 13.06 15.58 -7.87
N GLY A 238 13.32 14.81 -6.81
CA GLY A 238 12.52 13.64 -6.46
C GLY A 238 11.04 13.96 -6.24
N HIS A 239 10.73 15.04 -5.54
CA HIS A 239 9.35 15.50 -5.34
C HIS A 239 8.65 15.91 -6.65
N VAL A 240 9.36 16.60 -7.55
CA VAL A 240 8.84 16.96 -8.88
C VAL A 240 8.54 15.71 -9.71
N MET A 241 9.44 14.73 -9.73
CA MET A 241 9.22 13.46 -10.43
C MET A 241 7.99 12.72 -9.89
N MET A 242 7.78 12.71 -8.58
CA MET A 242 6.57 12.12 -7.97
C MET A 242 5.31 12.88 -8.37
N ALA A 243 5.32 14.21 -8.34
CA ALA A 243 4.17 15.05 -8.68
C ALA A 243 3.74 14.85 -10.14
N ASN A 244 4.68 14.67 -11.05
CA ASN A 244 4.43 14.43 -12.47
C ASN A 244 4.01 12.98 -12.77
N GLY A 245 4.17 12.05 -11.83
CA GLY A 245 3.93 10.62 -12.06
C GLY A 245 5.00 9.94 -12.92
N ASP A 246 6.20 10.52 -13.00
CA ASP A 246 7.33 10.07 -13.83
C ASP A 246 8.13 8.94 -13.16
N ILE A 247 7.56 8.29 -12.14
CA ILE A 247 8.24 7.27 -11.35
C ILE A 247 7.39 6.01 -11.21
N MET A 248 8.03 4.87 -11.07
CA MET A 248 7.45 3.62 -10.60
C MET A 248 8.09 3.22 -9.27
N GLY A 249 7.28 2.76 -8.33
CA GLY A 249 7.73 2.35 -7.01
C GLY A 249 8.13 3.53 -6.13
N LYS A 250 9.35 3.49 -5.57
CA LYS A 250 9.86 4.43 -4.58
C LYS A 250 11.04 5.25 -5.10
N ILE A 251 11.16 6.48 -4.62
CA ILE A 251 12.40 7.23 -4.64
C ILE A 251 13.03 7.08 -3.25
N VAL A 252 14.26 6.62 -3.22
CA VAL A 252 15.07 6.54 -2.00
C VAL A 252 16.07 7.69 -2.02
N THR A 253 16.21 8.38 -0.91
CA THR A 253 17.21 9.44 -0.76
C THR A 253 18.26 9.04 0.26
N THR A 254 19.53 9.29 -0.06
CA THR A 254 20.65 8.97 0.81
C THR A 254 21.27 10.23 1.41
N PRO A 255 21.50 10.30 2.74
CA PRO A 255 22.24 11.40 3.33
C PRO A 255 23.68 11.40 2.80
N GLN A 256 24.26 12.59 2.60
CA GLN A 256 25.68 12.70 2.29
C GLN A 256 26.47 12.17 3.49
N LYS A 257 27.51 11.37 3.21
CA LYS A 257 28.52 11.06 4.25
C LYS A 257 29.17 12.37 4.68
N LEU A 258 29.20 12.62 5.99
CA LEU A 258 29.99 13.70 6.58
C LEU A 258 31.48 13.46 6.34
#